data_03f60dab431dae08ad5ac1df102d18af
#
_entry.id   03f60dab431dae08ad5ac1df102d18af
#
_cell.length_a   1.000
_cell.length_b   1.000
_cell.length_c   1.000
_cell.angle_alpha   90.00
_cell.angle_beta   90.00
_cell.angle_gamma   90.00
#
_symmetry.space_group_name_H-M   'P 1'
#
loop_
_entity.id
_entity.type
_entity.pdbx_description
1 polymer ?
#
loop_
_entity_poly.entity_id
_entity_poly.type
_entity_poly.pdbx_seq_one_letter_code
_entity_poly.pdbx_strand_id
1 'polypeptide(L)'
;MSLPDSEADQLAELRERAESFEPSDEPQTTEEPDLEWAYAPLKNYTRMCVRGYANLFMLDAAGGLGKTYNIKKVLRNELGKQGKGAGNVEEDTRGWIYKAGYTTPLALFESLWEARHGDVLFLDDMSGITSNSKCVEMLKAATDTEGEENWVTYESSSAPEVGPNGKEVQAFNFRGSLIMSFNDTPTDSKHFSALEDRAAGGSAYRLDFSYEDRLRLINEIAKASEISPLPYEMRMEMVEWLETVTDPSIEVSIRTLKSVLDIRQFAEESQDSVDWEHMCLEAFDLDYERYLIYKMRRDSEMSVMEQIETYKEKTGKSQGHYYNKMEEIKAKRNV
;
A
#
# COMPACT_ATOMS: atom_id res chain seq x y z
N MET A 1 -37.19 -32.86 25.92
CA MET A 1 -36.17 -32.02 25.34
C MET A 1 -36.87 -30.71 25.04
N SER A 2 -36.81 -29.77 25.97
CA SER A 2 -37.47 -28.46 25.90
C SER A 2 -36.53 -27.48 25.23
N LEU A 3 -37.02 -26.75 24.24
CA LEU A 3 -36.31 -25.66 23.57
C LEU A 3 -36.11 -24.50 24.58
N PRO A 4 -35.00 -23.77 24.50
CA PRO A 4 -34.78 -22.57 25.31
C PRO A 4 -35.77 -21.48 24.89
N ASP A 5 -36.54 -20.96 25.84
CA ASP A 5 -37.68 -20.08 25.60
C ASP A 5 -37.39 -18.57 25.73
N SER A 6 -36.13 -18.14 25.81
CA SER A 6 -35.82 -16.69 25.87
C SER A 6 -34.54 -16.28 25.12
N GLU A 7 -34.57 -15.09 24.53
CA GLU A 7 -33.41 -14.42 23.94
C GLU A 7 -32.24 -14.28 24.94
N ALA A 8 -32.53 -14.22 26.22
CA ALA A 8 -31.55 -14.14 27.29
C ALA A 8 -30.75 -15.44 27.46
N ASP A 9 -31.38 -16.61 27.26
CA ASP A 9 -30.71 -17.91 27.34
C ASP A 9 -29.81 -18.15 26.17
N GLN A 10 -30.19 -17.70 24.96
CA GLN A 10 -29.32 -17.71 23.74
C GLN A 10 -28.11 -16.79 23.88
N LEU A 11 -28.29 -15.60 24.45
CA LEU A 11 -27.18 -14.66 24.73
C LEU A 11 -26.25 -15.21 25.84
N ALA A 12 -26.75 -15.93 26.82
CA ALA A 12 -25.96 -16.59 27.86
C ALA A 12 -25.11 -17.73 27.26
N GLU A 13 -25.70 -18.56 26.39
CA GLU A 13 -25.02 -19.65 25.70
C GLU A 13 -23.94 -19.15 24.73
N LEU A 14 -24.19 -18.03 24.03
CA LEU A 14 -23.20 -17.37 23.17
C LEU A 14 -22.05 -16.75 23.97
N ARG A 15 -22.33 -16.21 25.18
CA ARG A 15 -21.29 -15.72 26.09
C ARG A 15 -20.44 -16.83 26.66
N GLU A 16 -21.05 -17.92 27.09
CA GLU A 16 -20.36 -19.10 27.62
C GLU A 16 -19.48 -19.76 26.54
N ARG A 17 -19.94 -19.74 25.27
CA ARG A 17 -19.18 -20.21 24.10
C ARG A 17 -18.03 -19.29 23.74
N ALA A 18 -18.21 -17.98 23.91
CA ALA A 18 -17.15 -16.99 23.70
C ALA A 18 -16.09 -17.01 24.82
N GLU A 19 -16.51 -17.28 26.07
CA GLU A 19 -15.60 -17.42 27.22
C GLU A 19 -14.88 -18.77 27.26
N SER A 20 -15.44 -19.82 26.63
CA SER A 20 -14.81 -21.14 26.48
C SER A 20 -13.86 -21.25 25.27
N PHE A 21 -13.73 -20.19 24.48
CA PHE A 21 -12.73 -20.12 23.44
C PHE A 21 -11.37 -19.80 24.09
N GLU A 22 -10.72 -20.83 24.64
CA GLU A 22 -9.30 -20.76 24.93
C GLU A 22 -8.60 -20.61 23.58
N PRO A 23 -7.83 -19.53 23.36
CA PRO A 23 -7.01 -19.44 22.16
C PRO A 23 -6.08 -20.67 22.18
N SER A 24 -6.15 -21.49 21.14
CA SER A 24 -5.26 -22.63 20.99
C SER A 24 -3.84 -22.14 21.16
N ASP A 25 -3.06 -22.78 22.05
CA ASP A 25 -1.61 -22.61 22.24
C ASP A 25 -0.82 -23.15 21.03
N GLU A 26 -1.35 -22.99 19.80
CA GLU A 26 -0.59 -23.22 18.60
C GLU A 26 0.45 -22.09 18.47
N PRO A 27 1.71 -22.40 18.19
CA PRO A 27 2.73 -21.39 18.04
C PRO A 27 2.32 -20.47 16.88
N GLN A 28 1.76 -19.31 17.23
CA GLN A 28 1.68 -18.22 16.28
C GLN A 28 3.11 -18.00 15.86
N THR A 29 3.45 -18.37 14.62
CA THR A 29 4.75 -18.07 14.05
C THR A 29 4.86 -16.55 14.04
N THR A 30 5.49 -16.00 15.08
CA THR A 30 5.75 -14.58 15.27
C THR A 30 6.97 -14.15 14.45
N GLU A 31 7.29 -14.86 13.38
CA GLU A 31 8.31 -14.44 12.45
C GLU A 31 7.82 -13.19 11.73
N GLU A 32 8.49 -12.07 11.97
CA GLU A 32 8.25 -10.88 11.15
C GLU A 32 8.48 -11.29 9.68
N PRO A 33 7.54 -10.93 8.76
CA PRO A 33 7.70 -11.30 7.37
C PRO A 33 9.02 -10.76 6.82
N ASP A 34 9.81 -11.62 6.17
CA ASP A 34 11.04 -11.20 5.50
C ASP A 34 10.73 -10.41 4.24
N LEU A 35 10.61 -9.10 4.40
CA LEU A 35 10.35 -8.14 3.33
C LEU A 35 11.59 -7.29 2.99
N GLU A 36 12.78 -7.67 3.50
CA GLU A 36 13.98 -6.87 3.26
C GLU A 36 14.35 -6.89 1.76
N TRP A 37 14.20 -8.02 1.08
CA TRP A 37 14.41 -8.13 -0.36
C TRP A 37 13.56 -7.14 -1.18
N ALA A 38 12.32 -6.86 -0.72
CA ALA A 38 11.38 -5.98 -1.43
C ALA A 38 11.64 -4.49 -1.15
N TYR A 39 12.05 -4.13 0.08
CA TYR A 39 12.03 -2.75 0.52
C TYR A 39 13.37 -2.20 1.00
N ALA A 40 14.47 -2.96 0.95
CA ALA A 40 15.78 -2.47 1.42
C ALA A 40 16.21 -1.16 0.73
N PRO A 41 16.14 -1.00 -0.61
CA PRO A 41 16.51 0.26 -1.24
C PRO A 41 15.63 1.43 -0.80
N LEU A 42 14.29 1.25 -0.76
CA LEU A 42 13.34 2.25 -0.31
C LEU A 42 13.65 2.71 1.11
N LYS A 43 13.89 1.76 2.04
CA LYS A 43 14.25 2.04 3.42
C LYS A 43 15.57 2.80 3.52
N ASN A 44 16.57 2.44 2.69
CA ASN A 44 17.87 3.10 2.70
C ASN A 44 17.81 4.53 2.16
N TYR A 45 17.11 4.78 1.06
CA TYR A 45 16.89 6.15 0.56
C TYR A 45 16.12 7.01 1.57
N THR A 46 15.12 6.43 2.24
CA THR A 46 14.41 7.12 3.33
C THR A 46 15.38 7.51 4.46
N ARG A 47 16.28 6.59 4.89
CA ARG A 47 17.31 6.88 5.90
C ARG A 47 18.31 7.93 5.46
N MET A 48 18.67 7.98 4.15
CA MET A 48 19.53 9.05 3.63
C MET A 48 18.91 10.43 3.85
N CYS A 49 17.60 10.59 3.60
CA CYS A 49 16.88 11.83 3.90
C CYS A 49 16.86 12.13 5.40
N VAL A 50 16.54 11.12 6.24
CA VAL A 50 16.51 11.26 7.69
C VAL A 50 17.87 11.74 8.24
N ARG A 51 18.96 11.24 7.71
CA ARG A 51 20.32 11.54 8.16
C ARG A 51 20.97 12.75 7.48
N GLY A 52 20.24 13.40 6.56
CA GLY A 52 20.70 14.58 5.83
C GLY A 52 21.76 14.31 4.75
N TYR A 53 21.89 13.06 4.29
CA TYR A 53 22.73 12.71 3.15
C TYR A 53 22.05 12.97 1.80
N ALA A 54 20.73 13.17 1.81
CA ALA A 54 19.94 13.50 0.64
C ALA A 54 18.89 14.56 0.98
N ASN A 55 18.76 15.58 0.15
CA ASN A 55 17.74 16.62 0.30
C ASN A 55 16.41 16.21 -0.33
N LEU A 56 16.43 15.27 -1.28
CA LEU A 56 15.24 14.79 -1.99
C LEU A 56 15.33 13.28 -2.25
N PHE A 57 14.29 12.55 -1.91
CA PHE A 57 14.04 11.19 -2.37
C PHE A 57 12.71 11.15 -3.11
N MET A 58 12.73 10.65 -4.34
CA MET A 58 11.54 10.48 -5.19
C MET A 58 11.27 9.00 -5.41
N LEU A 59 10.05 8.57 -5.17
CA LEU A 59 9.61 7.19 -5.31
C LEU A 59 8.44 7.10 -6.29
N ASP A 60 8.62 6.34 -7.34
CA ASP A 60 7.58 5.93 -8.29
C ASP A 60 7.19 4.48 -8.03
N ALA A 61 5.91 4.22 -7.76
CA ALA A 61 5.43 2.87 -7.52
C ALA A 61 3.91 2.80 -7.67
N ALA A 62 3.41 1.73 -8.23
CA ALA A 62 1.98 1.45 -8.32
C ALA A 62 1.30 1.48 -6.94
N GLY A 63 -0.01 1.70 -6.93
CA GLY A 63 -0.81 1.68 -5.70
C GLY A 63 -0.79 0.30 -5.02
N GLY A 64 -0.86 0.28 -3.68
CA GLY A 64 -0.99 -0.98 -2.94
C GLY A 64 0.29 -1.81 -2.78
N LEU A 65 1.46 -1.28 -3.12
CA LEU A 65 2.76 -1.93 -2.94
C LEU A 65 3.45 -1.60 -1.60
N GLY A 66 2.75 -1.07 -0.62
CA GLY A 66 3.27 -0.84 0.73
C GLY A 66 4.25 0.34 0.90
N LYS A 67 4.43 1.19 -0.13
CA LYS A 67 5.38 2.33 -0.11
C LYS A 67 5.20 3.25 1.10
N THR A 68 3.99 3.77 1.29
CA THR A 68 3.67 4.70 2.39
C THR A 68 3.91 4.08 3.77
N TYR A 69 3.53 2.81 3.94
CA TYR A 69 3.74 2.08 5.19
C TYR A 69 5.22 1.96 5.53
N ASN A 70 6.06 1.52 4.57
CA ASN A 70 7.49 1.32 4.79
C ASN A 70 8.23 2.63 5.04
N ILE A 71 7.93 3.71 4.30
CA ILE A 71 8.50 5.04 4.56
C ILE A 71 8.13 5.49 5.98
N LYS A 72 6.84 5.45 6.35
CA LYS A 72 6.39 5.84 7.70
C LYS A 72 7.01 4.95 8.80
N LYS A 73 7.21 3.65 8.55
CA LYS A 73 7.88 2.74 9.51
C LYS A 73 9.31 3.21 9.76
N VAL A 74 10.08 3.57 8.73
CA VAL A 74 11.43 4.11 8.88
C VAL A 74 11.42 5.44 9.61
N LEU A 75 10.55 6.38 9.21
CA LEU A 75 10.46 7.70 9.85
C LEU A 75 10.12 7.59 11.34
N ARG A 76 9.17 6.72 11.71
CA ARG A 76 8.82 6.47 13.12
C ARG A 76 9.97 5.87 13.92
N ASN A 77 10.71 4.94 13.33
CA ASN A 77 11.80 4.26 14.01
C ASN A 77 13.01 5.18 14.21
N GLU A 78 13.32 6.04 13.24
CA GLU A 78 14.49 6.93 13.29
C GLU A 78 14.18 8.27 14.01
N LEU A 79 12.97 8.82 13.83
CA LEU A 79 12.58 10.16 14.29
C LEU A 79 11.42 10.17 15.31
N GLY A 80 10.87 9.01 15.67
CA GLY A 80 9.75 8.92 16.60
C GLY A 80 8.39 9.26 15.98
N LYS A 81 7.45 9.77 16.80
CA LYS A 81 6.10 10.09 16.35
C LYS A 81 6.11 11.25 15.33
N GLN A 82 5.12 11.23 14.42
CA GLN A 82 4.92 12.33 13.49
C GLN A 82 4.71 13.64 14.23
N GLY A 83 5.41 14.69 13.82
CA GLY A 83 5.33 16.04 14.38
C GLY A 83 6.53 16.85 13.94
N LYS A 84 6.46 18.16 14.18
CA LYS A 84 7.61 19.04 14.02
C LYS A 84 8.68 18.61 15.03
N GLY A 85 9.94 18.69 14.65
CA GLY A 85 11.02 18.69 15.61
C GLY A 85 10.81 19.81 16.63
N ALA A 86 11.34 19.65 17.84
CA ALA A 86 11.03 20.55 18.97
C ALA A 86 11.43 22.02 18.78
N GLY A 87 11.80 22.42 17.56
CA GLY A 87 12.04 23.84 17.20
C GLY A 87 13.16 24.53 18.00
N ASN A 88 13.77 23.84 18.94
CA ASN A 88 14.92 24.30 19.67
C ASN A 88 16.14 24.01 18.81
N VAL A 89 16.71 25.05 18.27
CA VAL A 89 17.97 25.01 17.50
C VAL A 89 19.13 24.46 18.34
N GLU A 90 18.96 24.36 19.64
CA GLU A 90 19.95 23.85 20.60
C GLU A 90 19.86 22.34 20.86
N GLU A 91 18.71 21.70 20.59
CA GLU A 91 18.56 20.24 20.62
C GLU A 91 18.33 19.74 19.20
N ASP A 92 19.25 18.95 18.65
CA ASP A 92 19.24 18.37 17.29
C ASP A 92 18.11 17.32 17.11
N THR A 93 16.88 17.70 17.49
CA THR A 93 15.69 16.84 17.42
C THR A 93 14.94 17.13 16.12
N ARG A 94 15.30 16.39 15.09
CA ARG A 94 14.54 16.36 13.83
C ARG A 94 13.18 15.69 14.02
N GLY A 95 12.17 16.22 13.37
CA GLY A 95 10.87 15.62 13.26
C GLY A 95 10.56 15.17 11.83
N TRP A 96 9.34 14.75 11.60
CA TRP A 96 8.83 14.49 10.27
C TRP A 96 7.37 14.86 10.13
N ILE A 97 7.02 15.39 8.97
CA ILE A 97 5.67 15.88 8.64
C ILE A 97 5.17 15.09 7.45
N TYR A 98 3.92 14.61 7.53
CA TYR A 98 3.28 13.87 6.44
C TYR A 98 2.13 14.68 5.86
N LYS A 99 2.11 14.80 4.55
CA LYS A 99 1.02 15.39 3.78
C LYS A 99 0.64 14.44 2.64
N ALA A 100 -0.64 14.32 2.35
CA ALA A 100 -1.15 13.50 1.26
C ALA A 100 -2.36 14.16 0.59
N GLY A 101 -2.63 13.84 -0.67
CA GLY A 101 -3.77 14.32 -1.43
C GLY A 101 -3.48 15.58 -2.23
N TYR A 102 -4.45 16.50 -2.35
CA TYR A 102 -4.31 17.72 -3.13
C TYR A 102 -3.61 18.83 -2.35
N THR A 103 -2.73 19.59 -3.02
CA THR A 103 -2.11 20.78 -2.45
C THR A 103 -2.12 21.95 -3.42
N THR A 104 -2.17 23.16 -2.86
CA THR A 104 -1.97 24.44 -3.59
C THR A 104 -0.53 24.92 -3.42
N PRO A 105 -0.04 25.84 -4.27
CA PRO A 105 1.29 26.43 -4.07
C PRO A 105 1.47 27.06 -2.69
N LEU A 106 0.44 27.73 -2.17
CA LEU A 106 0.49 28.31 -0.83
C LEU A 106 0.60 27.24 0.25
N ALA A 107 -0.22 26.20 0.20
CA ALA A 107 -0.18 25.11 1.19
C ALA A 107 1.14 24.31 1.12
N LEU A 108 1.75 24.21 -0.06
CA LEU A 108 3.10 23.64 -0.21
C LEU A 108 4.15 24.57 0.46
N PHE A 109 4.09 25.88 0.21
CA PHE A 109 4.99 26.84 0.83
C PHE A 109 4.91 26.77 2.37
N GLU A 110 3.69 26.70 2.92
CA GLU A 110 3.44 26.52 4.35
C GLU A 110 4.02 25.21 4.89
N SER A 111 3.88 24.12 4.13
CA SER A 111 4.43 22.81 4.52
C SER A 111 5.96 22.81 4.52
N LEU A 112 6.58 23.47 3.54
CA LEU A 112 8.03 23.67 3.49
C LEU A 112 8.50 24.58 4.66
N TRP A 113 7.77 25.66 4.92
CA TRP A 113 8.04 26.51 6.09
C TRP A 113 7.99 25.72 7.40
N GLU A 114 7.01 24.85 7.55
CA GLU A 114 6.90 23.99 8.74
C GLU A 114 8.14 23.10 8.92
N ALA A 115 8.65 22.50 7.84
CA ALA A 115 9.77 21.56 7.86
C ALA A 115 11.16 22.23 7.76
N ARG A 116 11.25 23.58 7.64
CA ARG A 116 12.49 24.30 7.29
C ARG A 116 13.68 24.12 8.24
N HIS A 117 13.45 23.67 9.47
CA HIS A 117 14.50 23.55 10.49
C HIS A 117 15.17 22.17 10.54
N GLY A 118 15.14 21.42 9.47
CA GLY A 118 15.80 20.12 9.36
C GLY A 118 14.85 18.93 9.43
N ASP A 119 13.54 19.15 9.51
CA ASP A 119 12.54 18.08 9.52
C ASP A 119 12.45 17.39 8.15
N VAL A 120 11.96 16.15 8.13
CA VAL A 120 11.64 15.44 6.91
C VAL A 120 10.18 15.71 6.53
N LEU A 121 9.95 16.29 5.34
CA LEU A 121 8.62 16.47 4.77
C LEU A 121 8.32 15.33 3.80
N PHE A 122 7.37 14.46 4.17
CA PHE A 122 6.89 13.39 3.31
C PHE A 122 5.61 13.79 2.60
N LEU A 123 5.70 13.98 1.28
CA LEU A 123 4.62 14.31 0.35
C LEU A 123 4.19 13.03 -0.37
N ASP A 124 3.03 12.48 0.00
CA ASP A 124 2.56 11.19 -0.49
C ASP A 124 1.38 11.37 -1.43
N ASP A 125 1.52 10.89 -2.67
CA ASP A 125 0.48 10.90 -3.70
C ASP A 125 -0.20 12.28 -3.86
N MET A 126 0.62 13.34 -3.85
CA MET A 126 0.11 14.71 -3.92
C MET A 126 -0.12 15.12 -5.37
N SER A 127 -1.34 14.88 -5.84
CA SER A 127 -1.78 15.33 -7.16
C SER A 127 -1.70 16.86 -7.28
N GLY A 128 -1.27 17.34 -8.43
CA GLY A 128 -1.16 18.77 -8.72
C GLY A 128 0.19 19.41 -8.39
N ILE A 129 1.08 18.81 -7.60
CA ILE A 129 2.42 19.36 -7.38
C ILE A 129 3.19 19.41 -8.69
N THR A 130 3.26 18.28 -9.40
CA THR A 130 4.06 18.14 -10.62
C THR A 130 3.47 18.87 -11.83
N SER A 131 2.17 19.11 -11.84
CA SER A 131 1.47 19.86 -12.88
C SER A 131 1.51 21.38 -12.66
N ASN A 132 1.88 21.85 -11.46
CA ASN A 132 1.94 23.26 -11.12
C ASN A 132 3.38 23.75 -11.10
N SER A 133 3.74 24.61 -12.08
CA SER A 133 5.10 25.14 -12.20
C SER A 133 5.58 25.87 -10.94
N LYS A 134 4.71 26.58 -10.22
CA LYS A 134 5.07 27.27 -8.97
C LYS A 134 5.45 26.29 -7.87
N CYS A 135 4.73 25.17 -7.77
CA CYS A 135 5.10 24.10 -6.83
C CYS A 135 6.47 23.51 -7.17
N VAL A 136 6.68 23.19 -8.44
CA VAL A 136 7.96 22.62 -8.91
C VAL A 136 9.12 23.57 -8.67
N GLU A 137 8.96 24.88 -8.94
CA GLU A 137 10.04 25.86 -8.70
C GLU A 137 10.37 25.98 -7.19
N MET A 138 9.37 25.96 -6.32
CA MET A 138 9.61 25.94 -4.86
C MET A 138 10.33 24.67 -4.40
N LEU A 139 9.95 23.51 -4.94
CA LEU A 139 10.64 22.23 -4.63
C LEU A 139 12.07 22.26 -5.13
N LYS A 140 12.34 22.78 -6.34
CA LYS A 140 13.70 22.93 -6.87
C LYS A 140 14.55 23.83 -5.98
N ALA A 141 13.98 24.95 -5.53
CA ALA A 141 14.67 25.87 -4.61
C ALA A 141 14.95 25.22 -3.25
N ALA A 142 14.01 24.43 -2.72
CA ALA A 142 14.17 23.71 -1.46
C ALA A 142 15.20 22.57 -1.51
N THR A 143 15.48 22.03 -2.71
CA THR A 143 16.36 20.87 -2.92
C THR A 143 17.62 21.18 -3.70
N ASP A 144 17.98 22.46 -3.79
CA ASP A 144 19.20 22.87 -4.50
C ASP A 144 20.45 22.27 -3.82
N THR A 145 21.35 21.74 -4.64
CA THR A 145 22.58 21.09 -4.17
C THR A 145 23.83 21.92 -4.48
N GLU A 146 23.67 23.01 -5.23
CA GLU A 146 24.79 23.86 -5.68
C GLU A 146 25.07 25.03 -4.72
N GLY A 147 24.08 25.39 -3.88
CA GLY A 147 24.16 26.51 -2.95
C GLY A 147 24.46 26.10 -1.50
N GLU A 148 24.99 27.03 -0.71
CA GLU A 148 25.13 26.84 0.75
C GLU A 148 23.78 26.99 1.48
N GLU A 149 22.80 27.65 0.83
CA GLU A 149 21.49 27.98 1.38
C GLU A 149 20.38 27.77 0.35
N ASN A 150 19.29 27.13 0.77
CA ASN A 150 18.13 26.82 -0.06
C ASN A 150 17.00 27.81 0.21
N TRP A 151 17.03 28.98 -0.44
CA TRP A 151 16.01 30.01 -0.27
C TRP A 151 14.75 29.71 -1.06
N VAL A 152 13.68 29.39 -0.33
CA VAL A 152 12.33 29.21 -0.89
C VAL A 152 11.58 30.52 -0.78
N THR A 153 11.07 31.05 -1.90
CA THR A 153 10.31 32.29 -1.98
C THR A 153 8.90 32.06 -2.49
N TYR A 154 7.96 32.81 -1.96
CA TYR A 154 6.57 32.88 -2.44
C TYR A 154 6.12 34.32 -2.54
N GLU A 155 6.18 34.87 -3.76
CA GLU A 155 5.75 36.21 -4.06
C GLU A 155 4.29 36.19 -4.55
N SER A 156 3.38 36.73 -3.76
CA SER A 156 1.97 36.87 -4.08
C SER A 156 1.45 38.19 -3.56
N SER A 157 0.44 38.75 -4.25
CA SER A 157 -0.29 39.91 -3.76
C SER A 157 -1.07 39.65 -2.45
N SER A 158 -1.26 38.35 -2.14
CA SER A 158 -1.81 37.86 -0.88
C SER A 158 -0.68 37.06 -0.21
N ALA A 159 0.25 37.73 0.46
CA ALA A 159 1.31 37.07 1.20
C ALA A 159 0.72 36.19 2.29
N PRO A 160 1.24 34.93 2.46
CA PRO A 160 0.73 34.06 3.50
C PRO A 160 1.12 34.52 4.89
N GLU A 161 0.18 34.49 5.82
CA GLU A 161 0.44 34.64 7.25
C GLU A 161 1.06 33.34 7.82
N VAL A 162 2.28 33.05 7.48
CA VAL A 162 2.91 31.73 7.79
C VAL A 162 3.99 31.83 8.87
N GLY A 163 4.30 32.97 9.37
CA GLY A 163 5.36 33.17 10.35
C GLY A 163 4.90 33.04 11.81
N PRO A 164 5.84 32.86 12.74
CA PRO A 164 5.53 32.94 14.14
C PRO A 164 4.87 34.32 14.44
N ASN A 165 3.79 34.32 15.20
CA ASN A 165 2.98 35.48 15.54
C ASN A 165 2.19 36.14 14.37
N GLY A 166 1.81 35.36 13.33
CA GLY A 166 1.02 35.86 12.21
C GLY A 166 1.76 36.90 11.34
N LYS A 167 3.09 36.93 11.35
CA LYS A 167 3.85 37.80 10.46
C LYS A 167 3.96 37.15 9.07
N GLU A 168 3.75 37.98 8.04
CA GLU A 168 3.96 37.59 6.64
C GLU A 168 5.41 37.15 6.42
N VAL A 169 5.57 35.93 5.86
CA VAL A 169 6.86 35.40 5.45
C VAL A 169 6.82 35.16 3.94
N GLN A 170 7.68 35.86 3.21
CA GLN A 170 7.77 35.74 1.76
C GLN A 170 8.94 34.85 1.30
N ALA A 171 9.93 34.63 2.17
CA ALA A 171 11.10 33.81 1.88
C ALA A 171 11.68 33.21 3.17
N PHE A 172 12.30 32.03 3.04
CA PHE A 172 13.03 31.37 4.13
C PHE A 172 14.09 30.43 3.58
N ASN A 173 15.11 30.15 4.39
CA ASN A 173 16.10 29.12 4.08
C ASN A 173 15.56 27.73 4.55
N PHE A 174 15.46 26.79 3.61
CA PHE A 174 15.00 25.43 3.88
C PHE A 174 16.21 24.53 4.14
N ARG A 175 16.24 23.87 5.29
CA ARG A 175 17.28 22.91 5.69
C ARG A 175 16.73 21.51 5.92
N GLY A 176 15.46 21.27 5.61
CA GLY A 176 14.81 19.98 5.71
C GLY A 176 15.19 19.04 4.58
N SER A 177 14.59 17.86 4.60
CA SER A 177 14.65 16.90 3.49
C SER A 177 13.25 16.57 3.00
N LEU A 178 13.13 16.27 1.71
CA LEU A 178 11.87 15.92 1.07
C LEU A 178 11.85 14.43 0.69
N ILE A 179 10.73 13.78 0.95
CA ILE A 179 10.39 12.49 0.39
C ILE A 179 9.11 12.68 -0.41
N MET A 180 9.10 12.28 -1.67
CA MET A 180 7.94 12.38 -2.54
C MET A 180 7.61 11.00 -3.10
N SER A 181 6.35 10.57 -2.99
CA SER A 181 5.89 9.33 -3.61
C SER A 181 4.80 9.61 -4.64
N PHE A 182 4.81 8.83 -5.72
CA PHE A 182 3.88 8.93 -6.85
C PHE A 182 3.29 7.55 -7.15
N ASN A 183 2.05 7.51 -7.66
CA ASN A 183 1.44 6.29 -8.22
C ASN A 183 1.77 6.14 -9.70
N ASP A 184 1.89 7.27 -10.41
CA ASP A 184 2.33 7.36 -11.80
C ASP A 184 3.21 8.59 -11.94
N THR A 185 4.45 8.38 -12.34
CA THR A 185 5.37 9.48 -12.59
C THR A 185 4.99 10.21 -13.88
N PRO A 186 4.79 11.54 -13.85
CA PRO A 186 4.53 12.31 -15.05
C PRO A 186 5.77 12.33 -15.96
N THR A 187 5.80 11.45 -16.96
CA THR A 187 6.97 11.27 -17.85
C THR A 187 7.21 12.43 -18.83
N ASP A 188 6.23 13.30 -19.05
CA ASP A 188 6.26 14.32 -20.12
C ASP A 188 6.54 15.76 -19.64
N SER A 189 6.86 15.95 -18.36
CA SER A 189 7.12 17.29 -17.81
C SER A 189 8.60 17.59 -17.70
N LYS A 190 9.11 18.57 -18.50
CA LYS A 190 10.48 19.09 -18.36
C LYS A 190 10.77 19.61 -16.94
N HIS A 191 9.75 20.03 -16.23
CA HIS A 191 9.87 20.51 -14.85
C HIS A 191 10.11 19.34 -13.87
N PHE A 192 9.55 18.18 -14.16
CA PHE A 192 9.72 16.99 -13.34
C PHE A 192 11.14 16.42 -13.45
N SER A 193 11.69 16.34 -14.68
CA SER A 193 13.07 15.85 -14.89
C SER A 193 14.11 16.67 -14.12
N ALA A 194 13.91 17.97 -13.98
CA ALA A 194 14.81 18.82 -13.19
C ALA A 194 14.71 18.57 -11.66
N LEU A 195 13.62 17.98 -11.16
CA LEU A 195 13.55 17.47 -9.79
C LEU A 195 14.20 16.09 -9.67
N GLU A 196 14.01 15.23 -10.67
CA GLU A 196 14.66 13.92 -10.70
C GLU A 196 16.18 14.03 -10.63
N ASP A 197 16.78 14.97 -11.36
CA ASP A 197 18.23 15.24 -11.34
C ASP A 197 18.76 15.59 -9.93
N ARG A 198 17.89 16.12 -9.05
CA ARG A 198 18.20 16.48 -7.66
C ARG A 198 17.92 15.37 -6.66
N ALA A 199 17.19 14.34 -7.09
CA ALA A 199 16.84 13.22 -6.22
C ALA A 199 18.05 12.36 -5.87
N ALA A 200 18.03 11.73 -4.74
CA ALA A 200 19.01 10.73 -4.34
C ALA A 200 19.13 9.63 -5.41
N GLY A 201 20.33 9.49 -5.98
CA GLY A 201 20.58 8.58 -7.09
C GLY A 201 20.36 9.19 -8.48
N GLY A 202 20.02 10.49 -8.59
CA GLY A 202 19.87 11.22 -9.86
C GLY A 202 18.62 10.86 -10.67
N SER A 203 17.65 10.18 -10.05
CA SER A 203 16.35 9.85 -10.65
C SER A 203 15.35 9.42 -9.60
N ALA A 204 14.06 9.35 -9.97
CA ALA A 204 13.07 8.72 -9.14
C ALA A 204 13.39 7.21 -9.01
N TYR A 205 13.42 6.71 -7.77
CA TYR A 205 13.52 5.27 -7.53
C TYR A 205 12.20 4.60 -7.91
N ARG A 206 12.26 3.65 -8.83
CA ARG A 206 11.08 2.90 -9.27
C ARG A 206 10.96 1.60 -8.47
N LEU A 207 9.88 1.48 -7.69
CA LEU A 207 9.50 0.24 -7.03
C LEU A 207 8.49 -0.49 -7.91
N ASP A 208 8.98 -1.45 -8.66
CA ASP A 208 8.17 -2.31 -9.53
C ASP A 208 8.45 -3.78 -9.21
N PHE A 209 7.38 -4.58 -9.21
CA PHE A 209 7.44 -6.01 -8.92
C PHE A 209 6.85 -6.79 -10.09
N SER A 210 7.53 -7.84 -10.49
CA SER A 210 6.96 -8.87 -11.36
C SER A 210 5.69 -9.48 -10.73
N TYR A 211 4.90 -10.18 -11.51
CA TYR A 211 3.74 -10.87 -10.97
C TYR A 211 4.14 -11.87 -9.87
N GLU A 212 5.21 -12.62 -10.08
CA GLU A 212 5.77 -13.58 -9.13
C GLU A 212 6.25 -12.89 -7.85
N ASP A 213 6.90 -11.72 -7.96
CA ASP A 213 7.32 -10.94 -6.80
C ASP A 213 6.13 -10.40 -6.02
N ARG A 214 5.05 -10.01 -6.72
CA ARG A 214 3.79 -9.58 -6.06
C ARG A 214 3.13 -10.74 -5.31
N LEU A 215 3.10 -11.94 -5.88
CA LEU A 215 2.61 -13.14 -5.19
C LEU A 215 3.48 -13.48 -3.98
N ARG A 216 4.81 -13.44 -4.14
CA ARG A 216 5.73 -13.62 -3.01
C ARG A 216 5.51 -12.58 -1.93
N LEU A 217 5.30 -11.32 -2.29
CA LEU A 217 5.05 -10.23 -1.36
C LEU A 217 3.77 -10.46 -0.54
N ILE A 218 2.64 -10.77 -1.20
CA ILE A 218 1.39 -11.04 -0.50
C ILE A 218 1.47 -12.29 0.38
N ASN A 219 2.21 -13.33 -0.05
CA ASN A 219 2.46 -14.53 0.74
C ASN A 219 3.20 -14.18 2.04
N GLU A 220 4.31 -13.43 1.97
CA GLU A 220 5.02 -13.00 3.17
C GLU A 220 4.16 -12.14 4.09
N ILE A 221 3.37 -11.21 3.54
CA ILE A 221 2.49 -10.35 4.34
C ILE A 221 1.35 -11.14 4.99
N ALA A 222 0.80 -12.15 4.32
CA ALA A 222 -0.27 -12.98 4.87
C ALA A 222 0.18 -13.82 6.09
N LYS A 223 1.47 -14.07 6.27
CA LYS A 223 2.02 -14.74 7.46
C LYS A 223 1.88 -13.88 8.71
N ALA A 224 1.91 -12.56 8.58
CA ALA A 224 1.80 -11.65 9.71
C ALA A 224 0.37 -11.57 10.24
N SER A 225 0.19 -11.68 11.56
CA SER A 225 -1.12 -11.60 12.21
C SER A 225 -1.76 -10.21 12.14
N GLU A 226 -0.95 -9.17 11.95
CA GLU A 226 -1.45 -7.78 11.88
C GLU A 226 -2.26 -7.48 10.61
N ILE A 227 -2.17 -8.32 9.58
CA ILE A 227 -2.89 -8.09 8.31
C ILE A 227 -4.39 -8.41 8.44
N SER A 228 -4.74 -9.41 9.22
CA SER A 228 -6.11 -9.88 9.45
C SER A 228 -6.21 -10.71 10.74
N PRO A 229 -7.34 -10.66 11.46
CA PRO A 229 -7.60 -11.52 12.60
C PRO A 229 -7.88 -12.99 12.24
N LEU A 230 -8.03 -13.32 10.96
CA LEU A 230 -8.21 -14.70 10.51
C LEU A 230 -7.06 -15.60 10.95
N PRO A 231 -7.30 -16.89 11.26
CA PRO A 231 -6.28 -17.89 11.52
C PRO A 231 -5.24 -17.96 10.40
N TYR A 232 -4.02 -18.38 10.74
CA TYR A 232 -2.91 -18.48 9.77
C TYR A 232 -3.28 -19.30 8.54
N GLU A 233 -3.89 -20.49 8.75
CA GLU A 233 -4.27 -21.41 7.67
C GLU A 233 -5.26 -20.75 6.71
N MET A 234 -6.23 -20.01 7.22
CA MET A 234 -7.20 -19.30 6.38
C MET A 234 -6.54 -18.17 5.58
N ARG A 235 -5.59 -17.45 6.18
CA ARG A 235 -4.85 -16.42 5.45
C ARG A 235 -4.04 -17.01 4.30
N MET A 236 -3.41 -18.18 4.52
CA MET A 236 -2.65 -18.88 3.49
C MET A 236 -3.55 -19.48 2.41
N GLU A 237 -4.74 -19.99 2.79
CA GLU A 237 -5.77 -20.42 1.83
C GLU A 237 -6.16 -19.28 0.88
N MET A 238 -6.27 -18.04 1.39
CA MET A 238 -6.59 -16.88 0.56
C MET A 238 -5.47 -16.52 -0.42
N VAL A 239 -4.21 -16.68 -0.01
CA VAL A 239 -3.06 -16.51 -0.93
C VAL A 239 -3.10 -17.56 -2.05
N GLU A 240 -3.28 -18.83 -1.72
CA GLU A 240 -3.42 -19.89 -2.70
C GLU A 240 -4.60 -19.67 -3.66
N TRP A 241 -5.72 -19.16 -3.11
CA TRP A 241 -6.88 -18.82 -3.92
C TRP A 241 -6.53 -17.71 -4.92
N LEU A 242 -5.86 -16.63 -4.47
CA LEU A 242 -5.40 -15.55 -5.35
C LEU A 242 -4.45 -16.06 -6.44
N GLU A 243 -3.47 -16.89 -6.12
CA GLU A 243 -2.59 -17.52 -7.10
C GLU A 243 -3.36 -18.34 -8.15
N THR A 244 -4.48 -18.94 -7.71
CA THR A 244 -5.32 -19.77 -8.57
C THR A 244 -6.12 -18.93 -9.58
N VAL A 245 -6.70 -17.81 -9.13
CA VAL A 245 -7.65 -17.02 -9.93
C VAL A 245 -7.01 -15.87 -10.70
N THR A 246 -5.75 -15.51 -10.40
CA THR A 246 -5.02 -14.41 -11.04
C THR A 246 -3.94 -14.89 -12.01
N ASP A 247 -3.45 -14.01 -12.87
CA ASP A 247 -2.34 -14.21 -13.81
C ASP A 247 -1.59 -12.88 -14.02
N PRO A 248 -0.48 -12.85 -14.78
CA PRO A 248 0.28 -11.62 -15.01
C PRO A 248 -0.48 -10.43 -15.59
N SER A 249 -1.67 -10.65 -16.18
CA SER A 249 -2.54 -9.58 -16.68
C SER A 249 -3.38 -8.91 -15.59
N ILE A 250 -3.41 -9.48 -14.38
CA ILE A 250 -4.19 -9.02 -13.24
C ILE A 250 -3.26 -8.40 -12.19
N GLU A 251 -3.50 -7.15 -11.85
CA GLU A 251 -2.69 -6.45 -10.88
C GLU A 251 -3.00 -6.91 -9.44
N VAL A 252 -2.18 -7.82 -8.92
CA VAL A 252 -2.24 -8.27 -7.53
C VAL A 252 -1.45 -7.31 -6.63
N SER A 253 -2.01 -6.95 -5.48
CA SER A 253 -1.42 -6.01 -4.54
C SER A 253 -1.74 -6.37 -3.08
N ILE A 254 -1.10 -5.69 -2.14
CA ILE A 254 -1.44 -5.83 -0.70
C ILE A 254 -2.90 -5.41 -0.43
N ARG A 255 -3.43 -4.45 -1.21
CA ARG A 255 -4.84 -4.05 -1.09
C ARG A 255 -5.76 -5.18 -1.55
N THR A 256 -5.40 -5.87 -2.63
CA THR A 256 -6.14 -7.06 -3.12
C THR A 256 -6.17 -8.13 -2.05
N LEU A 257 -5.02 -8.49 -1.48
CA LEU A 257 -4.95 -9.46 -0.37
C LEU A 257 -5.84 -9.03 0.80
N LYS A 258 -5.69 -7.78 1.26
CA LYS A 258 -6.49 -7.29 2.39
C LYS A 258 -7.99 -7.37 2.12
N SER A 259 -8.45 -6.98 0.93
CA SER A 259 -9.87 -7.04 0.57
C SER A 259 -10.39 -8.47 0.53
N VAL A 260 -9.60 -9.43 0.05
CA VAL A 260 -9.97 -10.86 0.05
C VAL A 260 -10.07 -11.37 1.49
N LEU A 261 -9.11 -11.01 2.35
CA LEU A 261 -9.14 -11.37 3.77
C LEU A 261 -10.36 -10.75 4.50
N ASP A 262 -10.69 -9.49 4.20
CA ASP A 262 -11.85 -8.81 4.80
C ASP A 262 -13.17 -9.47 4.36
N ILE A 263 -13.30 -9.88 3.08
CA ILE A 263 -14.47 -10.60 2.57
C ILE A 263 -14.57 -12.00 3.24
N ARG A 264 -13.45 -12.70 3.36
CA ARG A 264 -13.41 -14.02 4.01
C ARG A 264 -13.80 -13.92 5.49
N GLN A 265 -13.26 -12.93 6.20
CA GLN A 265 -13.62 -12.67 7.60
C GLN A 265 -15.12 -12.38 7.74
N PHE A 266 -15.68 -11.52 6.89
CA PHE A 266 -17.11 -11.24 6.89
C PHE A 266 -17.94 -12.50 6.69
N ALA A 267 -17.52 -13.40 5.80
CA ALA A 267 -18.23 -14.65 5.56
C ALA A 267 -18.20 -15.59 6.78
N GLU A 268 -17.08 -15.65 7.51
CA GLU A 268 -16.96 -16.45 8.75
C GLU A 268 -17.80 -15.90 9.91
N GLU A 269 -17.91 -14.57 10.01
CA GLU A 269 -18.69 -13.90 11.06
C GLU A 269 -20.18 -13.82 10.74
N SER A 270 -20.59 -14.07 9.48
CA SER A 270 -21.99 -14.00 9.07
C SER A 270 -22.79 -15.20 9.54
N GLN A 271 -24.01 -14.96 10.03
CA GLN A 271 -24.94 -16.02 10.38
C GLN A 271 -25.55 -16.70 9.14
N ASP A 272 -25.59 -16.02 8.02
CA ASP A 272 -26.06 -16.53 6.74
C ASP A 272 -24.90 -17.19 5.98
N SER A 273 -25.22 -18.19 5.15
CA SER A 273 -24.24 -18.83 4.28
C SER A 273 -23.80 -17.85 3.18
N VAL A 274 -22.64 -17.24 3.34
CA VAL A 274 -22.04 -16.30 2.38
C VAL A 274 -21.06 -17.02 1.49
N ASP A 275 -21.27 -16.96 0.16
CA ASP A 275 -20.29 -17.44 -0.83
C ASP A 275 -19.21 -16.36 -1.03
N TRP A 276 -18.18 -16.41 -0.20
CA TRP A 276 -17.07 -15.46 -0.23
C TRP A 276 -16.26 -15.55 -1.53
N GLU A 277 -16.14 -16.75 -2.15
CA GLU A 277 -15.44 -16.93 -3.42
C GLU A 277 -16.15 -16.14 -4.53
N HIS A 278 -17.47 -16.25 -4.59
CA HIS A 278 -18.27 -15.52 -5.58
C HIS A 278 -18.19 -13.99 -5.35
N MET A 279 -18.25 -13.55 -4.10
CA MET A 279 -18.07 -12.13 -3.76
C MET A 279 -16.71 -11.59 -4.20
N CYS A 280 -15.63 -12.35 -4.00
CA CYS A 280 -14.30 -11.97 -4.45
C CYS A 280 -14.19 -11.93 -5.97
N LEU A 281 -14.76 -12.92 -6.68
CA LEU A 281 -14.77 -12.95 -8.14
C LEU A 281 -15.47 -11.72 -8.73
N GLU A 282 -16.61 -11.32 -8.17
CA GLU A 282 -17.32 -10.11 -8.59
C GLU A 282 -16.55 -8.83 -8.22
N ALA A 283 -16.03 -8.74 -6.99
CA ALA A 283 -15.36 -7.54 -6.50
C ALA A 283 -14.09 -7.18 -7.30
N PHE A 284 -13.41 -8.18 -7.84
CA PHE A 284 -12.17 -8.01 -8.60
C PHE A 284 -12.33 -8.25 -10.11
N ASP A 285 -13.56 -8.39 -10.60
CA ASP A 285 -13.86 -8.69 -12.01
C ASP A 285 -13.05 -9.89 -12.54
N LEU A 286 -12.96 -10.94 -11.72
CA LEU A 286 -12.18 -12.13 -12.05
C LEU A 286 -13.00 -13.12 -12.89
N ASP A 287 -12.29 -13.85 -13.73
CA ASP A 287 -12.89 -14.81 -14.65
C ASP A 287 -13.46 -16.04 -13.92
N TYR A 288 -14.77 -16.06 -13.75
CA TYR A 288 -15.50 -17.16 -13.12
C TYR A 288 -15.23 -18.53 -13.78
N GLU A 289 -15.09 -18.58 -15.11
CA GLU A 289 -14.84 -19.83 -15.82
C GLU A 289 -13.45 -20.39 -15.52
N ARG A 290 -12.47 -19.49 -15.44
CA ARG A 290 -11.12 -19.81 -15.01
C ARG A 290 -11.13 -20.37 -13.59
N TYR A 291 -11.75 -19.67 -12.65
CA TYR A 291 -11.90 -20.13 -11.28
C TYR A 291 -12.55 -21.53 -11.22
N LEU A 292 -13.66 -21.72 -11.92
CA LEU A 292 -14.38 -23.00 -11.95
C LEU A 292 -13.50 -24.16 -12.46
N ILE A 293 -12.74 -23.94 -13.52
CA ILE A 293 -11.80 -24.93 -14.07
C ILE A 293 -10.74 -25.28 -13.03
N TYR A 294 -10.17 -24.29 -12.35
CA TYR A 294 -9.18 -24.53 -11.31
C TYR A 294 -9.73 -25.31 -10.13
N LYS A 295 -10.90 -24.93 -9.64
CA LYS A 295 -11.60 -25.60 -8.54
C LYS A 295 -11.82 -27.07 -8.84
N MET A 296 -12.35 -27.38 -10.04
CA MET A 296 -12.57 -28.76 -10.47
C MET A 296 -11.27 -29.57 -10.64
N ARG A 297 -10.19 -28.94 -11.09
CA ARG A 297 -8.90 -29.64 -11.26
C ARG A 297 -8.15 -29.89 -9.97
N ARG A 298 -8.42 -29.13 -8.92
CA ARG A 298 -7.88 -29.41 -7.57
C ARG A 298 -8.60 -30.58 -6.89
N ASP A 299 -9.81 -30.87 -7.31
CA ASP A 299 -10.53 -32.05 -6.85
C ASP A 299 -9.93 -33.29 -7.53
N SER A 300 -9.08 -34.00 -6.79
CA SER A 300 -8.38 -35.19 -7.26
C SER A 300 -9.32 -36.37 -7.55
N GLU A 301 -10.56 -36.31 -7.03
CA GLU A 301 -11.56 -37.39 -7.25
C GLU A 301 -12.39 -37.14 -8.52
N MET A 302 -12.39 -35.90 -9.05
CA MET A 302 -13.19 -35.50 -10.21
C MET A 302 -12.52 -35.91 -11.53
N SER A 303 -13.14 -36.79 -12.28
CA SER A 303 -12.67 -37.15 -13.61
C SER A 303 -12.83 -36.02 -14.64
N VAL A 304 -12.04 -36.06 -15.74
CA VAL A 304 -12.15 -35.03 -16.80
C VAL A 304 -13.56 -34.93 -17.39
N MET A 305 -14.28 -36.03 -17.46
CA MET A 305 -15.67 -36.05 -17.97
C MET A 305 -16.61 -35.34 -17.00
N GLU A 306 -16.49 -35.58 -15.71
CA GLU A 306 -17.26 -34.87 -14.66
C GLU A 306 -16.94 -33.40 -14.63
N GLN A 307 -15.67 -33.00 -14.81
CA GLN A 307 -15.29 -31.59 -14.94
C GLN A 307 -16.00 -30.90 -16.12
N ILE A 308 -16.03 -31.55 -17.27
CA ILE A 308 -16.71 -31.03 -18.47
C ILE A 308 -18.22 -30.92 -18.25
N GLU A 309 -18.84 -31.93 -17.63
CA GLU A 309 -20.28 -31.89 -17.35
C GLU A 309 -20.63 -30.79 -16.36
N THR A 310 -19.89 -30.68 -15.25
CA THR A 310 -20.05 -29.59 -14.26
C THR A 310 -19.82 -28.20 -14.90
N TYR A 311 -18.82 -28.09 -15.78
CA TYR A 311 -18.57 -26.83 -16.49
C TYR A 311 -19.75 -26.43 -17.38
N LYS A 312 -20.29 -27.39 -18.15
CA LYS A 312 -21.47 -27.17 -18.99
C LYS A 312 -22.69 -26.77 -18.17
N GLU A 313 -22.93 -27.44 -17.05
CA GLU A 313 -24.05 -27.16 -16.17
C GLU A 313 -23.98 -25.76 -15.56
N LYS A 314 -22.79 -25.37 -15.07
CA LYS A 314 -22.61 -24.08 -14.38
C LYS A 314 -22.47 -22.89 -15.33
N THR A 315 -21.92 -23.07 -16.52
CA THR A 315 -21.65 -21.97 -17.46
C THR A 315 -22.59 -21.92 -18.65
N GLY A 316 -23.32 -22.99 -18.94
CA GLY A 316 -24.13 -23.15 -20.15
C GLY A 316 -23.30 -23.30 -21.43
N LYS A 317 -21.96 -23.45 -21.34
CA LYS A 317 -21.05 -23.47 -22.48
C LYS A 317 -20.69 -24.89 -22.89
N SER A 318 -20.17 -25.05 -24.12
CA SER A 318 -19.86 -26.37 -24.69
C SER A 318 -18.55 -26.95 -24.18
N GLN A 319 -18.35 -28.28 -24.39
CA GLN A 319 -17.09 -28.97 -24.16
C GLN A 319 -15.90 -28.33 -24.92
N GLY A 320 -16.12 -27.91 -26.17
CA GLY A 320 -15.10 -27.22 -26.96
C GLY A 320 -14.65 -25.91 -26.28
N HIS A 321 -15.59 -25.20 -25.67
CA HIS A 321 -15.27 -23.97 -24.93
C HIS A 321 -14.43 -24.27 -23.67
N TYR A 322 -14.73 -25.34 -22.94
CA TYR A 322 -13.90 -25.80 -21.81
C TYR A 322 -12.44 -26.03 -22.21
N TYR A 323 -12.19 -26.75 -23.33
CA TYR A 323 -10.82 -26.99 -23.79
C TYR A 323 -10.12 -25.71 -24.27
N ASN A 324 -10.84 -24.83 -24.99
CA ASN A 324 -10.29 -23.55 -25.43
C ASN A 324 -9.88 -22.68 -24.22
N LYS A 325 -10.71 -22.65 -23.18
CA LYS A 325 -10.43 -21.91 -21.95
C LYS A 325 -9.23 -22.50 -21.20
N MET A 326 -9.12 -23.82 -21.19
CA MET A 326 -7.95 -24.51 -20.63
C MET A 326 -6.63 -24.14 -21.33
N GLU A 327 -6.65 -24.05 -22.67
CA GLU A 327 -5.45 -23.65 -23.44
C GLU A 327 -5.12 -22.16 -23.21
N GLU A 328 -6.13 -21.29 -23.12
CA GLU A 328 -5.93 -19.87 -22.72
C GLU A 328 -5.24 -19.74 -21.37
N ILE A 329 -5.72 -20.49 -20.37
CA ILE A 329 -5.15 -20.50 -19.01
C ILE A 329 -3.69 -20.95 -19.03
N LYS A 330 -3.37 -22.02 -19.77
CA LYS A 330 -1.99 -22.53 -19.90
C LYS A 330 -1.08 -21.50 -20.58
N ALA A 331 -1.57 -20.86 -21.66
CA ALA A 331 -0.79 -19.86 -22.39
C ALA A 331 -0.42 -18.66 -21.51
N LYS A 332 -1.37 -18.17 -20.70
CA LYS A 332 -1.15 -17.03 -19.78
C LYS A 332 -0.21 -17.34 -18.60
N ARG A 333 -0.05 -18.62 -18.21
CA ARG A 333 0.89 -19.03 -17.16
C ARG A 333 2.34 -19.19 -17.65
N ASN A 334 2.53 -19.33 -18.95
CA ASN A 334 3.85 -19.56 -19.57
C ASN A 334 4.48 -18.25 -20.12
N VAL A 335 3.85 -17.11 -19.88
CA VAL A 335 4.35 -15.77 -20.20
C VAL A 335 4.90 -15.10 -18.95
#